data_feba8d2cc192f27db4511c4a7c1e72b5
#
_entry.id   feba8d2cc192f27db4511c4a7c1e72b5
#
_cell.length_a   1.000
_cell.length_b   1.000
_cell.length_c   1.000
_cell.angle_alpha   90.00
_cell.angle_beta   90.00
_cell.angle_gamma   90.00
#
_symmetry.space_group_name_H-M   'P 1'
#
loop_
_entity.id
_entity.type
_entity.pdbx_description
1 polymer ?
#
loop_
_entity_poly.entity_id
_entity_poly.type
_entity_poly.pdbx_seq_one_letter_code
_entity_poly.pdbx_strand_id
1 'polypeptide(L)'
;MFKRKYPNTRLRRLRKNSNLIDLISETNISSNDLIQPIFIKENFKGTEEINSMPGIFRLGVDQALIEVENILNAGVNSIAVFPIIDNDKKDSVGSEAIKQDNFISSSIKKIKDRFPEIVLIADVALDPYTDHGHDGILEGNKVINDETIDILVNQALLLADAGADMIAPSDMMDGRIGAIRKALEKENFKDTILLSYAAKYNSKFYGPFRDAVNSAANLGKSSKSSYQMDVRNKNEAIQELSLIHI
;
A
#
# COMPACT_ATOMS: atom_id res chain seq x y z
N MET A 1 -10.50 -43.08 8.79
CA MET A 1 -9.28 -42.37 9.26
C MET A 1 -8.19 -43.39 9.51
N PHE A 2 -7.09 -43.37 8.74
CA PHE A 2 -5.98 -44.31 8.91
C PHE A 2 -5.26 -44.04 10.25
N LYS A 3 -5.19 -45.05 11.13
CA LYS A 3 -4.42 -44.96 12.38
C LYS A 3 -2.91 -45.01 12.07
N ARG A 4 -2.28 -43.84 12.05
CA ARG A 4 -0.83 -43.75 11.87
C ARG A 4 -0.13 -44.10 13.19
N LYS A 5 0.69 -45.15 13.22
CA LYS A 5 1.42 -45.61 14.43
C LYS A 5 2.87 -45.89 14.11
N TYR A 6 3.77 -45.53 15.07
CA TYR A 6 5.15 -45.98 15.08
C TYR A 6 5.19 -47.51 15.25
N PRO A 7 6.14 -48.24 14.61
CA PRO A 7 7.21 -47.73 13.72
C PRO A 7 6.82 -47.56 12.26
N ASN A 8 5.61 -47.93 11.83
CA ASN A 8 5.18 -47.89 10.44
C ASN A 8 5.11 -46.45 9.90
N THR A 9 4.65 -45.52 10.73
CA THR A 9 4.63 -44.10 10.41
C THR A 9 5.86 -43.41 10.98
N ARG A 10 6.72 -42.93 10.09
CA ARG A 10 7.93 -42.16 10.44
C ARG A 10 8.04 -40.92 9.55
N LEU A 11 7.59 -39.80 10.02
CA LEU A 11 7.60 -38.53 9.26
C LEU A 11 9.02 -38.04 8.90
N ARG A 12 10.05 -38.47 9.66
CA ARG A 12 11.46 -38.16 9.34
C ARG A 12 11.91 -38.68 7.99
N ARG A 13 11.20 -39.67 7.40
CA ARG A 13 11.51 -40.18 6.06
C ARG A 13 11.42 -39.12 5.01
N LEU A 14 10.49 -38.15 5.18
CA LEU A 14 10.29 -37.00 4.30
C LEU A 14 11.38 -35.94 4.41
N ARG A 15 12.24 -36.02 5.43
CA ARG A 15 13.34 -35.08 5.69
C ARG A 15 14.72 -35.71 5.51
N LYS A 16 14.80 -36.78 4.70
CA LYS A 16 16.03 -37.54 4.49
C LYS A 16 17.11 -36.75 3.76
N ASN A 17 16.71 -35.91 2.81
CA ASN A 17 17.58 -35.01 2.04
C ASN A 17 16.80 -33.78 1.57
N SER A 18 17.52 -32.76 1.07
CA SER A 18 16.94 -31.50 0.57
C SER A 18 15.91 -31.73 -0.52
N ASN A 19 16.20 -32.55 -1.51
CA ASN A 19 15.29 -32.79 -2.64
C ASN A 19 13.93 -33.35 -2.21
N LEU A 20 13.90 -34.20 -1.15
CA LEU A 20 12.65 -34.68 -0.59
C LEU A 20 11.91 -33.60 0.19
N ILE A 21 12.64 -32.73 0.89
CA ILE A 21 12.06 -31.58 1.58
C ILE A 21 11.43 -30.63 0.56
N ASP A 22 12.14 -30.31 -0.51
CA ASP A 22 11.67 -29.43 -1.58
C ASP A 22 10.45 -30.03 -2.31
N LEU A 23 10.49 -31.36 -2.59
CA LEU A 23 9.39 -32.07 -3.26
C LEU A 23 8.06 -32.00 -2.50
N ILE A 24 8.12 -31.96 -1.17
CA ILE A 24 6.91 -31.98 -0.31
C ILE A 24 6.61 -30.61 0.31
N SER A 25 7.36 -29.57 -0.06
CA SER A 25 7.14 -28.22 0.44
C SER A 25 5.76 -27.70 0.02
N GLU A 26 4.93 -27.35 0.98
CA GLU A 26 3.59 -26.79 0.74
C GLU A 26 3.64 -25.29 0.45
N THR A 27 4.73 -24.64 0.84
CA THR A 27 4.91 -23.18 0.68
C THR A 27 6.21 -22.90 -0.06
N ASN A 28 6.12 -22.22 -1.18
CA ASN A 28 7.26 -21.75 -1.95
C ASN A 28 7.12 -20.22 -2.11
N ILE A 29 8.25 -19.51 -2.13
CA ILE A 29 8.31 -18.08 -2.42
C ILE A 29 9.10 -17.89 -3.70
N SER A 30 8.53 -17.16 -4.64
CA SER A 30 9.14 -16.76 -5.90
C SER A 30 9.13 -15.23 -6.03
N SER A 31 9.83 -14.70 -7.03
CA SER A 31 9.78 -13.27 -7.35
C SER A 31 8.37 -12.77 -7.68
N ASN A 32 7.48 -13.66 -8.16
CA ASN A 32 6.09 -13.33 -8.47
C ASN A 32 5.22 -13.06 -7.23
N ASP A 33 5.68 -13.47 -6.04
CA ASP A 33 4.99 -13.24 -4.76
C ASP A 33 5.40 -11.91 -4.12
N LEU A 34 6.33 -11.17 -4.75
CA LEU A 34 6.92 -9.95 -4.20
C LEU A 34 6.31 -8.70 -4.83
N ILE A 35 6.07 -7.70 -3.99
CA ILE A 35 5.69 -6.34 -4.39
C ILE A 35 6.76 -5.39 -3.85
N GLN A 36 7.43 -4.65 -4.74
CA GLN A 36 8.45 -3.70 -4.34
C GLN A 36 7.85 -2.32 -4.07
N PRO A 37 7.93 -1.78 -2.84
CA PRO A 37 7.51 -0.40 -2.57
C PRO A 37 8.51 0.60 -3.17
N ILE A 38 7.98 1.67 -3.79
CA ILE A 38 8.76 2.77 -4.35
C ILE A 38 8.25 4.09 -3.79
N PHE A 39 9.17 4.94 -3.31
CA PHE A 39 8.88 6.25 -2.77
C PHE A 39 9.28 7.32 -3.79
N ILE A 40 8.29 8.02 -4.36
CA ILE A 40 8.52 9.00 -5.42
C ILE A 40 8.35 10.41 -4.85
N LYS A 41 9.41 11.23 -4.95
CA LYS A 41 9.45 12.59 -4.38
C LYS A 41 9.22 13.64 -5.45
N GLU A 42 8.26 14.53 -5.16
CA GLU A 42 7.92 15.66 -6.02
C GLU A 42 9.05 16.67 -6.12
N ASN A 43 9.17 17.34 -7.28
CA ASN A 43 10.17 18.39 -7.56
C ASN A 43 11.61 18.01 -7.20
N PHE A 44 11.93 16.71 -7.26
CA PHE A 44 13.22 16.18 -6.87
C PHE A 44 13.92 15.49 -8.03
N LYS A 45 15.25 15.70 -8.13
CA LYS A 45 16.11 15.01 -9.09
C LYS A 45 17.17 14.22 -8.34
N GLY A 46 17.26 12.92 -8.63
CA GLY A 46 18.22 12.01 -8.00
C GLY A 46 17.60 11.08 -6.97
N THR A 47 18.40 10.67 -6.00
CA THR A 47 18.07 9.72 -4.93
C THR A 47 18.39 10.31 -3.56
N GLU A 48 17.54 10.06 -2.56
CA GLU A 48 17.74 10.45 -1.16
C GLU A 48 17.50 9.24 -0.28
N GLU A 49 18.53 8.80 0.45
CA GLU A 49 18.40 7.62 1.32
C GLU A 49 17.43 7.90 2.48
N ILE A 50 16.61 6.89 2.81
CA ILE A 50 15.71 6.94 3.97
C ILE A 50 16.47 6.39 5.17
N ASN A 51 16.85 7.26 6.10
CA ASN A 51 17.73 6.92 7.24
C ASN A 51 17.22 5.73 8.07
N SER A 52 15.91 5.60 8.22
CA SER A 52 15.27 4.51 8.96
C SER A 52 15.09 3.21 8.17
N MET A 53 15.42 3.22 6.87
CA MET A 53 15.31 2.08 5.94
C MET A 53 16.57 1.98 5.08
N PRO A 54 17.72 1.51 5.62
CA PRO A 54 18.99 1.45 4.88
C PRO A 54 18.86 0.72 3.54
N GLY A 55 19.39 1.33 2.47
CA GLY A 55 19.30 0.82 1.10
C GLY A 55 17.99 1.11 0.39
N ILE A 56 17.04 1.82 1.01
CA ILE A 56 15.80 2.29 0.39
C ILE A 56 15.87 3.80 0.21
N PHE A 57 15.38 4.28 -0.94
CA PHE A 57 15.56 5.67 -1.35
C PHE A 57 14.23 6.34 -1.68
N ARG A 58 14.14 7.64 -1.45
CA ARG A 58 13.18 8.52 -2.11
C ARG A 58 13.75 8.87 -3.48
N LEU A 59 12.97 8.74 -4.51
CA LEU A 59 13.40 8.84 -5.90
C LEU A 59 12.70 10.00 -6.61
N GLY A 60 13.44 10.78 -7.37
CA GLY A 60 12.81 11.62 -8.40
C GLY A 60 12.19 10.74 -9.50
N VAL A 61 11.26 11.27 -10.28
CA VAL A 61 10.52 10.48 -11.29
C VAL A 61 11.46 9.75 -12.27
N ASP A 62 12.50 10.42 -12.76
CA ASP A 62 13.44 9.80 -13.70
C ASP A 62 14.23 8.65 -13.06
N GLN A 63 14.57 8.76 -11.77
CA GLN A 63 15.23 7.71 -11.02
C GLN A 63 14.27 6.56 -10.68
N ALA A 64 13.00 6.87 -10.44
CA ALA A 64 11.98 5.84 -10.26
C ALA A 64 11.81 4.98 -11.52
N LEU A 65 11.89 5.55 -12.73
CA LEU A 65 11.85 4.79 -13.98
C LEU A 65 13.06 3.85 -14.12
N ILE A 66 14.25 4.27 -13.69
CA ILE A 66 15.46 3.42 -13.68
C ILE A 66 15.27 2.29 -12.65
N GLU A 67 14.76 2.61 -11.49
CA GLU A 67 14.54 1.63 -10.43
C GLU A 67 13.49 0.57 -10.83
N VAL A 68 12.41 0.97 -11.51
CA VAL A 68 11.42 0.03 -12.08
C VAL A 68 12.08 -0.94 -13.05
N GLU A 69 13.00 -0.45 -13.90
CA GLU A 69 13.76 -1.32 -14.82
C GLU A 69 14.65 -2.32 -14.06
N ASN A 70 15.32 -1.88 -12.98
CA ASN A 70 16.11 -2.77 -12.11
C ASN A 70 15.26 -3.84 -11.43
N ILE A 71 14.06 -3.46 -10.93
CA ILE A 71 13.10 -4.36 -10.29
C ILE A 71 12.64 -5.44 -11.28
N LEU A 72 12.28 -5.06 -12.50
CA LEU A 72 11.91 -5.99 -13.57
C LEU A 72 13.06 -6.94 -13.94
N ASN A 73 14.29 -6.42 -14.05
CA ASN A 73 15.48 -7.23 -14.31
C ASN A 73 15.81 -8.21 -13.18
N ALA A 74 15.41 -7.89 -11.94
CA ALA A 74 15.48 -8.81 -10.79
C ALA A 74 14.36 -9.87 -10.79
N GLY A 75 13.42 -9.80 -11.74
CA GLY A 75 12.31 -10.74 -11.89
C GLY A 75 11.10 -10.42 -11.02
N VAL A 76 11.03 -9.23 -10.40
CA VAL A 76 9.85 -8.76 -9.67
C VAL A 76 8.97 -7.94 -10.63
N ASN A 77 7.70 -8.30 -10.74
CA ASN A 77 6.78 -7.73 -11.73
C ASN A 77 5.72 -6.81 -11.13
N SER A 78 5.82 -6.51 -9.84
CA SER A 78 4.83 -5.71 -9.12
C SER A 78 5.50 -4.64 -8.26
N ILE A 79 4.97 -3.41 -8.32
CA ILE A 79 5.42 -2.29 -7.51
C ILE A 79 4.26 -1.64 -6.78
N ALA A 80 4.51 -1.08 -5.59
CA ALA A 80 3.58 -0.22 -4.88
C ALA A 80 4.17 1.19 -4.78
N VAL A 81 3.45 2.20 -5.27
CA VAL A 81 3.96 3.57 -5.34
C VAL A 81 3.41 4.45 -4.22
N PHE A 82 4.31 5.18 -3.56
CA PHE A 82 4.02 6.08 -2.45
C PHE A 82 4.58 7.48 -2.76
N PRO A 83 3.75 8.53 -2.79
CA PRO A 83 4.20 9.88 -3.07
C PRO A 83 4.80 10.58 -1.85
N ILE A 84 5.79 11.43 -2.08
CA ILE A 84 6.24 12.45 -1.14
C ILE A 84 5.94 13.80 -1.78
N ILE A 85 4.95 14.50 -1.24
CA ILE A 85 4.43 15.77 -1.74
C ILE A 85 5.13 16.93 -1.03
N ASP A 86 5.36 18.01 -1.75
CA ASP A 86 5.93 19.24 -1.20
C ASP A 86 5.01 19.82 -0.11
N ASN A 87 5.62 20.33 0.96
CA ASN A 87 4.86 20.77 2.14
C ASN A 87 3.93 21.96 1.86
N ASP A 88 4.24 22.81 0.89
CA ASP A 88 3.44 23.95 0.46
C ASP A 88 2.13 23.56 -0.26
N LYS A 89 2.00 22.31 -0.67
CA LYS A 89 0.80 21.73 -1.29
C LYS A 89 -0.08 20.95 -0.31
N LYS A 90 0.38 20.77 0.91
CA LYS A 90 -0.39 20.08 1.96
C LYS A 90 -1.36 21.05 2.63
N ASP A 91 -2.56 20.56 2.89
CA ASP A 91 -3.59 21.30 3.61
C ASP A 91 -4.38 20.41 4.57
N SER A 92 -5.35 20.95 5.27
CA SER A 92 -6.12 20.22 6.28
C SER A 92 -7.07 19.16 5.72
N VAL A 93 -7.32 19.16 4.42
CA VAL A 93 -8.24 18.22 3.75
C VAL A 93 -7.57 17.33 2.72
N GLY A 94 -6.27 17.52 2.47
CA GLY A 94 -5.52 16.75 1.48
C GLY A 94 -5.95 17.03 0.04
N SER A 95 -6.29 18.26 -0.29
CA SER A 95 -6.88 18.64 -1.59
C SER A 95 -6.00 18.29 -2.80
N GLU A 96 -4.68 18.23 -2.65
CA GLU A 96 -3.76 17.82 -3.71
C GLU A 96 -3.99 16.35 -4.14
N ALA A 97 -4.52 15.48 -3.24
CA ALA A 97 -4.82 14.08 -3.56
C ALA A 97 -5.85 13.91 -4.67
N ILE A 98 -6.77 14.86 -4.81
CA ILE A 98 -7.89 14.81 -5.79
C ILE A 98 -7.75 15.82 -6.93
N LYS A 99 -6.62 16.50 -6.99
CA LYS A 99 -6.36 17.48 -8.06
C LYS A 99 -6.04 16.76 -9.36
N GLN A 100 -6.68 17.20 -10.44
CA GLN A 100 -6.44 16.67 -11.78
C GLN A 100 -4.96 16.80 -12.15
N ASP A 101 -4.38 15.74 -12.75
CA ASP A 101 -2.98 15.68 -13.16
C ASP A 101 -1.98 15.99 -12.04
N ASN A 102 -2.32 15.63 -10.80
CA ASN A 102 -1.41 15.76 -9.68
C ASN A 102 -0.12 14.96 -9.89
N PHE A 103 0.87 15.20 -9.06
CA PHE A 103 2.21 14.62 -9.18
C PHE A 103 2.20 13.10 -9.29
N ILE A 104 1.42 12.39 -8.44
CA ILE A 104 1.43 10.92 -8.42
C ILE A 104 0.72 10.34 -9.64
N SER A 105 -0.41 10.90 -10.07
CA SER A 105 -1.11 10.49 -11.28
C SER A 105 -0.23 10.64 -12.52
N SER A 106 0.48 11.77 -12.64
CA SER A 106 1.44 12.01 -13.71
C SER A 106 2.63 11.03 -13.67
N SER A 107 3.08 10.64 -12.47
CA SER A 107 4.16 9.66 -12.29
C SER A 107 3.72 8.25 -12.68
N ILE A 108 2.50 7.86 -12.31
CA ILE A 108 1.90 6.58 -12.70
C ILE A 108 1.79 6.48 -14.23
N LYS A 109 1.25 7.51 -14.89
CA LYS A 109 1.17 7.57 -16.36
C LYS A 109 2.54 7.34 -17.01
N LYS A 110 3.59 8.04 -16.55
CA LYS A 110 4.96 7.87 -17.08
C LYS A 110 5.51 6.46 -16.87
N ILE A 111 5.24 5.84 -15.71
CA ILE A 111 5.69 4.46 -15.44
C ILE A 111 4.96 3.49 -16.36
N LYS A 112 3.65 3.60 -16.49
CA LYS A 112 2.83 2.71 -17.34
C LYS A 112 3.11 2.90 -18.82
N ASP A 113 3.41 4.12 -19.27
CA ASP A 113 3.82 4.41 -20.66
C ASP A 113 5.13 3.70 -21.01
N ARG A 114 6.08 3.65 -20.08
CA ARG A 114 7.40 3.01 -20.31
C ARG A 114 7.38 1.50 -20.03
N PHE A 115 6.58 1.05 -19.06
CA PHE A 115 6.52 -0.34 -18.59
C PHE A 115 5.06 -0.80 -18.51
N PRO A 116 4.36 -0.99 -19.64
CA PRO A 116 2.92 -1.27 -19.64
C PRO A 116 2.55 -2.59 -18.92
N GLU A 117 3.46 -3.56 -18.88
CA GLU A 117 3.21 -4.88 -18.29
C GLU A 117 3.45 -4.94 -16.78
N ILE A 118 4.06 -3.89 -16.15
CA ILE A 118 4.27 -3.91 -14.71
C ILE A 118 2.94 -3.80 -13.98
N VAL A 119 2.74 -4.62 -12.95
CA VAL A 119 1.59 -4.47 -12.05
C VAL A 119 1.85 -3.30 -11.11
N LEU A 120 1.12 -2.20 -11.29
CA LEU A 120 1.26 -0.99 -10.52
C LEU A 120 0.14 -0.88 -9.49
N ILE A 121 0.51 -0.83 -8.22
CA ILE A 121 -0.36 -0.66 -7.07
C ILE A 121 -0.24 0.78 -6.58
N ALA A 122 -1.35 1.50 -6.53
CA ALA A 122 -1.41 2.86 -6.02
C ALA A 122 -2.04 2.91 -4.63
N ASP A 123 -1.31 3.46 -3.67
CA ASP A 123 -1.81 3.67 -2.31
C ASP A 123 -2.88 4.78 -2.30
N VAL A 124 -3.96 4.56 -1.53
CA VAL A 124 -5.03 5.54 -1.31
C VAL A 124 -5.10 5.84 0.18
N ALA A 125 -4.61 7.03 0.54
CA ALA A 125 -4.62 7.59 1.88
C ALA A 125 -4.33 9.10 1.80
N LEU A 126 -4.68 9.86 2.82
CA LEU A 126 -4.50 11.31 2.80
C LEU A 126 -3.27 11.79 3.58
N ASP A 127 -2.60 10.95 4.36
CA ASP A 127 -1.46 11.37 5.18
C ASP A 127 -0.27 11.96 4.39
N PRO A 128 0.01 11.60 3.10
CA PRO A 128 1.00 12.32 2.31
C PRO A 128 0.60 13.74 1.94
N TYR A 129 -0.70 14.05 1.96
CA TYR A 129 -1.30 15.30 1.45
C TYR A 129 -1.82 16.21 2.55
N THR A 130 -1.97 15.71 3.77
CA THR A 130 -2.45 16.52 4.90
C THR A 130 -1.30 17.19 5.64
N ASP A 131 -1.55 18.41 6.11
CA ASP A 131 -0.59 19.20 6.89
C ASP A 131 -0.44 18.69 8.34
N HIS A 132 -1.39 17.87 8.80
CA HIS A 132 -1.40 17.23 10.13
C HIS A 132 -1.00 15.74 10.12
N GLY A 133 -0.75 15.12 8.94
CA GLY A 133 -0.25 13.76 8.81
C GLY A 133 -1.20 12.62 9.17
N HIS A 134 -2.49 12.89 9.36
CA HIS A 134 -3.53 11.85 9.48
C HIS A 134 -4.04 11.40 8.11
N ASP A 135 -4.58 10.16 8.05
CA ASP A 135 -5.08 9.54 6.82
C ASP A 135 -6.48 10.06 6.38
N GLY A 136 -7.04 11.04 7.08
CA GLY A 136 -8.34 11.61 6.79
C GLY A 136 -8.51 13.01 7.33
N ILE A 137 -9.67 13.64 7.08
CA ILE A 137 -10.02 14.99 7.50
C ILE A 137 -10.18 15.05 9.02
N LEU A 138 -9.71 16.12 9.65
CA LEU A 138 -9.87 16.35 11.08
C LEU A 138 -11.02 17.32 11.37
N GLU A 139 -11.89 16.93 12.32
CA GLU A 139 -12.75 17.84 13.05
C GLU A 139 -12.26 17.91 14.51
N GLY A 140 -11.64 19.01 14.87
CA GLY A 140 -10.87 19.13 16.12
C GLY A 140 -9.71 18.14 16.14
N ASN A 141 -9.76 17.14 17.05
CA ASN A 141 -8.74 16.08 17.15
C ASN A 141 -9.22 14.70 16.66
N LYS A 142 -10.37 14.64 15.99
CA LYS A 142 -10.97 13.40 15.52
C LYS A 142 -10.97 13.34 14.00
N VAL A 143 -10.51 12.23 13.44
CA VAL A 143 -10.69 11.96 12.00
C VAL A 143 -12.16 11.64 11.77
N ILE A 144 -12.79 12.37 10.82
CA ILE A 144 -14.17 12.14 10.39
C ILE A 144 -14.21 11.15 9.25
N ASN A 145 -15.10 10.17 9.35
CA ASN A 145 -15.11 8.99 8.46
C ASN A 145 -15.70 9.32 7.08
N ASP A 146 -16.95 9.78 7.04
CA ASP A 146 -17.74 9.80 5.82
C ASP A 146 -17.21 10.82 4.80
N GLU A 147 -16.88 12.01 5.23
CA GLU A 147 -16.29 13.07 4.40
C GLU A 147 -14.87 12.67 3.90
N THR A 148 -14.15 11.90 4.71
CA THR A 148 -12.86 11.32 4.28
C THR A 148 -13.06 10.32 3.15
N ILE A 149 -14.07 9.44 3.23
CA ILE A 149 -14.38 8.45 2.19
C ILE A 149 -14.67 9.14 0.85
N ASP A 150 -15.39 10.26 0.85
CA ASP A 150 -15.70 10.99 -0.38
C ASP A 150 -14.42 11.45 -1.11
N ILE A 151 -13.40 11.88 -0.36
CA ILE A 151 -12.11 12.27 -0.94
C ILE A 151 -11.35 11.03 -1.42
N LEU A 152 -11.31 9.96 -0.62
CA LEU A 152 -10.63 8.71 -0.99
C LEU A 152 -11.22 8.07 -2.26
N VAL A 153 -12.53 8.15 -2.45
CA VAL A 153 -13.21 7.70 -3.69
C VAL A 153 -12.70 8.49 -4.88
N ASN A 154 -12.63 9.82 -4.78
CA ASN A 154 -12.14 10.67 -5.87
C ASN A 154 -10.65 10.43 -6.15
N GLN A 155 -9.83 10.25 -5.12
CA GLN A 155 -8.42 9.86 -5.25
C GLN A 155 -8.28 8.53 -5.98
N ALA A 156 -9.05 7.52 -5.60
CA ALA A 156 -9.05 6.19 -6.22
C ALA A 156 -9.40 6.25 -7.73
N LEU A 157 -10.40 7.04 -8.10
CA LEU A 157 -10.78 7.24 -9.51
C LEU A 157 -9.66 7.89 -10.31
N LEU A 158 -9.00 8.93 -9.78
CA LEU A 158 -7.87 9.59 -10.44
C LEU A 158 -6.68 8.66 -10.65
N LEU A 159 -6.37 7.81 -9.65
CA LEU A 159 -5.28 6.85 -9.75
C LEU A 159 -5.59 5.73 -10.73
N ALA A 160 -6.84 5.27 -10.80
CA ALA A 160 -7.29 4.31 -11.80
C ALA A 160 -7.22 4.90 -13.22
N ASP A 161 -7.66 6.15 -13.42
CA ASP A 161 -7.55 6.88 -14.69
C ASP A 161 -6.07 7.09 -15.11
N ALA A 162 -5.18 7.24 -14.15
CA ALA A 162 -3.76 7.33 -14.41
C ALA A 162 -3.11 6.00 -14.86
N GLY A 163 -3.84 4.88 -14.78
CA GLY A 163 -3.41 3.57 -15.25
C GLY A 163 -2.92 2.63 -14.13
N ALA A 164 -3.26 2.88 -12.86
CA ALA A 164 -2.99 1.93 -11.79
C ALA A 164 -3.80 0.64 -12.00
N ASP A 165 -3.14 -0.52 -11.91
CA ASP A 165 -3.79 -1.84 -12.02
C ASP A 165 -4.54 -2.19 -10.74
N MET A 166 -4.02 -1.75 -9.60
CA MET A 166 -4.62 -1.96 -8.28
C MET A 166 -4.70 -0.66 -7.49
N ILE A 167 -5.82 -0.46 -6.83
CA ILE A 167 -6.05 0.60 -5.86
C ILE A 167 -5.98 -0.01 -4.46
N ALA A 168 -5.12 0.54 -3.60
CA ALA A 168 -4.79 -0.03 -2.30
C ALA A 168 -5.14 0.93 -1.14
N PRO A 169 -6.41 0.99 -0.69
CA PRO A 169 -6.81 1.87 0.40
C PRO A 169 -6.19 1.45 1.73
N SER A 170 -5.31 2.31 2.26
CA SER A 170 -4.55 2.06 3.49
C SER A 170 -4.96 2.94 4.66
N ASP A 171 -5.98 3.77 4.48
CA ASP A 171 -6.46 4.80 5.41
C ASP A 171 -7.20 4.28 6.65
N MET A 172 -7.93 3.16 6.53
CA MET A 172 -8.74 2.50 7.57
C MET A 172 -10.07 3.19 7.92
N MET A 173 -10.67 3.94 6.99
CA MET A 173 -12.04 4.45 7.18
C MET A 173 -13.07 3.33 6.95
N ASP A 174 -14.13 3.31 7.77
CA ASP A 174 -15.20 2.31 7.69
C ASP A 174 -16.00 2.46 6.40
N GLY A 175 -16.20 1.36 5.67
CA GLY A 175 -17.02 1.34 4.44
C GLY A 175 -16.29 1.78 3.16
N ARG A 176 -15.03 2.25 3.23
CA ARG A 176 -14.27 2.78 2.08
C ARG A 176 -14.13 1.80 0.92
N ILE A 177 -13.93 0.50 1.21
CA ILE A 177 -13.74 -0.52 0.16
C ILE A 177 -14.99 -0.63 -0.72
N GLY A 178 -16.17 -0.73 -0.09
CA GLY A 178 -17.44 -0.78 -0.81
C GLY A 178 -17.72 0.51 -1.60
N ALA A 179 -17.43 1.68 -1.02
CA ALA A 179 -17.62 2.98 -1.67
C ALA A 179 -16.73 3.12 -2.91
N ILE A 180 -15.43 2.81 -2.79
CA ILE A 180 -14.47 2.85 -3.89
C ILE A 180 -14.85 1.85 -4.98
N ARG A 181 -15.18 0.58 -4.62
CA ARG A 181 -15.58 -0.42 -5.63
C ARG A 181 -16.80 0.05 -6.43
N LYS A 182 -17.82 0.56 -5.74
CA LYS A 182 -19.04 1.09 -6.39
C LYS A 182 -18.73 2.24 -7.35
N ALA A 183 -17.82 3.13 -6.98
CA ALA A 183 -17.41 4.25 -7.82
C ALA A 183 -16.62 3.78 -9.06
N LEU A 184 -15.66 2.87 -8.89
CA LEU A 184 -14.90 2.27 -9.99
C LEU A 184 -15.81 1.57 -11.01
N GLU A 185 -16.82 0.80 -10.55
CA GLU A 185 -17.81 0.16 -11.43
C GLU A 185 -18.61 1.21 -12.23
N LYS A 186 -19.07 2.28 -11.57
CA LYS A 186 -19.87 3.34 -12.17
C LYS A 186 -19.09 4.08 -13.28
N GLU A 187 -17.81 4.31 -13.05
CA GLU A 187 -16.92 5.01 -14.00
C GLU A 187 -16.23 4.05 -15.00
N ASN A 188 -16.69 2.77 -15.08
CA ASN A 188 -16.20 1.72 -15.99
C ASN A 188 -14.76 1.23 -15.75
N PHE A 189 -14.18 1.47 -14.59
CA PHE A 189 -12.91 0.86 -14.16
C PHE A 189 -13.13 -0.57 -13.60
N LYS A 190 -13.79 -1.42 -14.39
CA LYS A 190 -14.25 -2.76 -13.97
C LYS A 190 -13.10 -3.72 -13.68
N ASP A 191 -11.99 -3.58 -14.40
CA ASP A 191 -10.82 -4.44 -14.29
C ASP A 191 -9.81 -3.96 -13.24
N THR A 192 -10.01 -2.75 -12.66
CA THR A 192 -9.16 -2.24 -11.58
C THR A 192 -9.39 -3.05 -10.30
N ILE A 193 -8.33 -3.62 -9.77
CA ILE A 193 -8.35 -4.46 -8.56
C ILE A 193 -8.37 -3.56 -7.32
N LEU A 194 -9.07 -4.00 -6.25
CA LEU A 194 -8.95 -3.42 -4.92
C LEU A 194 -8.10 -4.33 -4.03
N LEU A 195 -6.99 -3.80 -3.52
CA LEU A 195 -6.11 -4.46 -2.57
C LEU A 195 -6.34 -3.84 -1.18
N SER A 196 -7.19 -4.45 -0.37
CA SER A 196 -7.54 -3.90 0.94
C SER A 196 -6.49 -4.15 2.01
N TYR A 197 -6.09 -3.10 2.72
CA TYR A 197 -5.39 -3.21 4.00
C TYR A 197 -6.39 -3.54 5.12
N ALA A 198 -6.93 -4.76 5.12
CA ALA A 198 -8.03 -5.16 5.97
C ALA A 198 -7.72 -5.11 7.47
N ALA A 199 -6.48 -5.42 7.85
CA ALA A 199 -6.06 -5.56 9.24
C ALA A 199 -4.81 -4.71 9.53
N LYS A 200 -4.91 -3.39 9.45
CA LYS A 200 -3.81 -2.46 9.74
C LYS A 200 -3.78 -2.10 11.22
N TYR A 201 -2.82 -2.65 11.95
CA TYR A 201 -2.67 -2.41 13.37
C TYR A 201 -1.93 -1.11 13.68
N ASN A 202 -2.28 -0.43 14.77
CA ASN A 202 -1.52 0.68 15.31
C ASN A 202 -0.20 0.15 15.93
N SER A 203 0.86 0.14 15.12
CA SER A 203 2.14 -0.46 15.45
C SER A 203 3.30 0.54 15.30
N LYS A 204 4.31 0.40 16.18
CA LYS A 204 5.59 1.13 16.06
C LYS A 204 6.38 0.73 14.81
N PHE A 205 6.10 -0.44 14.20
CA PHE A 205 6.71 -0.86 12.94
C PHE A 205 6.40 0.06 11.75
N TYR A 206 5.37 0.91 11.84
CA TYR A 206 5.11 1.96 10.85
C TYR A 206 6.03 3.20 10.99
N GLY A 207 6.92 3.23 11.99
CA GLY A 207 7.87 4.35 12.16
C GLY A 207 8.72 4.60 10.91
N PRO A 208 9.43 3.59 10.37
CA PRO A 208 10.22 3.72 9.15
C PRO A 208 9.41 4.16 7.93
N PHE A 209 8.21 3.61 7.75
CA PHE A 209 7.33 4.00 6.65
C PHE A 209 6.90 5.48 6.74
N ARG A 210 6.54 5.95 7.94
CA ARG A 210 6.20 7.38 8.15
C ARG A 210 7.37 8.31 7.87
N ASP A 211 8.59 7.88 8.18
CA ASP A 211 9.79 8.59 7.77
C ASP A 211 9.90 8.60 6.25
N ALA A 212 9.73 7.47 5.58
CA ALA A 212 9.84 7.34 4.13
C ALA A 212 8.92 8.31 3.37
N VAL A 213 7.65 8.43 3.76
CA VAL A 213 6.66 9.35 3.14
C VAL A 213 6.65 10.74 3.74
N ASN A 214 7.58 11.05 4.67
CA ASN A 214 7.71 12.35 5.34
C ASN A 214 6.43 12.82 6.06
N SER A 215 5.63 11.88 6.60
CA SER A 215 4.42 12.19 7.39
C SER A 215 4.66 12.22 8.89
N ALA A 216 5.80 11.69 9.38
CA ALA A 216 6.13 11.63 10.80
C ALA A 216 6.22 13.01 11.46
N ALA A 217 6.78 13.99 10.77
CA ALA A 217 6.94 15.36 11.27
C ALA A 217 5.59 16.05 11.47
N ASN A 218 4.65 15.84 10.56
CA ASN A 218 3.33 16.45 10.58
C ASN A 218 2.42 15.81 11.65
N LEU A 219 2.50 14.51 11.86
CA LEU A 219 1.74 13.80 12.89
C LEU A 219 2.15 14.23 14.32
N GLY A 220 3.41 14.63 14.53
CA GLY A 220 3.91 15.11 15.81
C GLY A 220 3.72 14.10 16.93
N LYS A 221 2.96 14.50 18.01
CA LYS A 221 2.60 13.65 19.16
C LYS A 221 1.25 12.96 19.00
N SER A 222 0.52 13.19 17.90
CA SER A 222 -0.77 12.57 17.63
C SER A 222 -0.64 11.05 17.35
N SER A 223 -1.74 10.32 17.51
CA SER A 223 -1.79 8.88 17.31
C SER A 223 -2.86 8.52 16.29
N LYS A 224 -2.58 7.52 15.46
CA LYS A 224 -3.55 6.93 14.53
C LYS A 224 -4.46 5.85 15.19
N SER A 225 -4.43 5.74 16.54
CA SER A 225 -5.14 4.70 17.29
C SER A 225 -6.66 4.79 17.24
N SER A 226 -7.21 5.92 16.78
CA SER A 226 -8.67 6.09 16.63
C SER A 226 -9.25 5.38 15.39
N TYR A 227 -8.38 5.00 14.43
CA TYR A 227 -8.78 4.31 13.19
C TYR A 227 -7.86 3.15 12.78
N GLN A 228 -6.70 2.98 13.40
CA GLN A 228 -5.89 1.77 13.26
C GLN A 228 -6.17 0.80 14.41
N MET A 229 -6.28 -0.49 14.12
CA MET A 229 -6.67 -1.52 15.10
C MET A 229 -5.67 -1.69 16.24
N ASP A 230 -6.18 -2.05 17.42
CA ASP A 230 -5.35 -2.43 18.55
C ASP A 230 -4.70 -3.81 18.32
N VAL A 231 -3.40 -3.92 18.50
CA VAL A 231 -2.62 -5.16 18.30
C VAL A 231 -3.08 -6.33 19.18
N ARG A 232 -3.87 -6.05 20.23
CA ARG A 232 -4.43 -7.05 21.15
C ARG A 232 -5.72 -7.69 20.66
N ASN A 233 -6.35 -7.18 19.58
CA ASN A 233 -7.70 -7.52 19.16
C ASN A 233 -7.70 -8.42 17.91
N LYS A 234 -7.37 -9.71 18.07
CA LYS A 234 -7.41 -10.70 16.97
C LYS A 234 -8.79 -10.83 16.33
N ASN A 235 -9.85 -10.85 17.15
CA ASN A 235 -11.22 -11.07 16.65
C ASN A 235 -11.71 -9.88 15.81
N GLU A 236 -11.32 -8.67 16.15
CA GLU A 236 -11.56 -7.47 15.35
C GLU A 236 -10.95 -7.61 13.95
N ALA A 237 -9.70 -8.05 13.85
CA ALA A 237 -9.05 -8.28 12.55
C ALA A 237 -9.77 -9.31 11.68
N ILE A 238 -10.30 -10.38 12.28
CA ILE A 238 -11.09 -11.39 11.55
C ILE A 238 -12.42 -10.79 11.07
N GLN A 239 -13.03 -9.94 11.88
CA GLN A 239 -14.28 -9.26 11.52
C GLN A 239 -14.03 -8.26 10.38
N GLU A 240 -13.03 -7.42 10.48
CA GLU A 240 -12.62 -6.49 9.41
C GLU A 240 -12.36 -7.22 8.09
N LEU A 241 -11.58 -8.31 8.15
CA LEU A 241 -11.32 -9.13 6.97
C LEU A 241 -12.60 -9.69 6.35
N SER A 242 -13.61 -10.03 7.15
CA SER A 242 -14.89 -10.54 6.66
C SER A 242 -15.73 -9.49 5.94
N LEU A 243 -15.60 -8.21 6.30
CA LEU A 243 -16.35 -7.10 5.71
C LEU A 243 -15.93 -6.76 4.27
N ILE A 244 -14.75 -7.19 3.84
CA ILE A 244 -14.26 -6.97 2.46
C ILE A 244 -15.11 -7.75 1.45
N HIS A 245 -15.73 -8.83 1.87
CA HIS A 245 -16.49 -9.74 1.00
C HIS A 245 -18.00 -9.45 0.96
N ILE A 246 -18.44 -8.36 1.60
CA ILE A 246 -19.87 -8.00 1.68
C ILE A 246 -20.25 -6.92 0.66
#